data_f75e497d034b29e099eb5ac7139c97f0
#
_entry.id   f75e497d034b29e099eb5ac7139c97f0
#
_cell.length_a   1.000
_cell.length_b   1.000
_cell.length_c   1.000
_cell.angle_alpha   90.00
_cell.angle_beta   90.00
_cell.angle_gamma   90.00
#
_symmetry.space_group_name_H-M   'P 1'
#
loop_
_entity.id
_entity.type
_entity.pdbx_description
1 polymer ?
#
loop_
_entity_poly.entity_id
_entity_poly.type
_entity_poly.pdbx_seq_one_letter_code
_entity_poly.pdbx_strand_id
1 'polypeptide(L)'
;MNASLRWDLDRREAELVADDGEVGDLLGVSVATDGTRIIAGAFMDDTTYGNDGSAYIFRYDSRIKKQWVLESKLVAASPRPQATFGRTVAIDGDLAVIGAPLDGTVGSASGLVHIFERDETGEW
;
A
#
# COMPACT_ATOMS: atom_id res chain seq x y z
N MET A 1 -2.39 -5.34 -12.84
CA MET A 1 -2.63 -5.80 -11.45
C MET A 1 -3.98 -5.32 -10.96
N ASN A 2 -4.75 -6.20 -10.37
CA ASN A 2 -6.10 -5.89 -9.92
C ASN A 2 -6.23 -6.18 -8.43
N ALA A 3 -7.13 -5.48 -7.78
CA ALA A 3 -7.58 -5.85 -6.44
C ALA A 3 -8.78 -6.77 -6.58
N SER A 4 -8.84 -7.84 -5.80
CA SER A 4 -10.04 -8.62 -5.64
C SER A 4 -10.97 -7.87 -4.70
N LEU A 5 -12.25 -7.78 -5.08
CA LEU A 5 -13.25 -7.04 -4.33
C LEU A 5 -14.43 -7.94 -4.02
N ARG A 6 -14.85 -7.90 -2.77
CA ARG A 6 -16.08 -8.52 -2.34
C ARG A 6 -16.96 -7.46 -1.70
N TRP A 7 -18.17 -7.26 -2.28
CA TRP A 7 -19.11 -6.29 -1.77
C TRP A 7 -20.36 -6.98 -1.28
N ASP A 8 -20.61 -6.89 0.01
CA ASP A 8 -21.83 -7.41 0.63
C ASP A 8 -22.84 -6.28 0.71
N LEU A 9 -23.84 -6.29 -0.19
CA LEU A 9 -24.84 -5.24 -0.30
C LEU A 9 -25.71 -5.13 0.96
N ASP A 10 -25.97 -6.24 1.63
CA ASP A 10 -26.79 -6.24 2.86
C ASP A 10 -26.05 -5.56 4.01
N ARG A 11 -24.75 -5.71 4.06
CA ARG A 11 -23.89 -5.18 5.13
C ARG A 11 -23.13 -3.93 4.72
N ARG A 12 -23.15 -3.59 3.45
CA ARG A 12 -22.36 -2.50 2.86
C ARG A 12 -20.86 -2.66 3.17
N GLU A 13 -20.38 -3.86 3.00
CA GLU A 13 -19.01 -4.24 3.25
C GLU A 13 -18.30 -4.54 1.94
N ALA A 14 -17.06 -4.09 1.83
CA ALA A 14 -16.15 -4.49 0.74
C ALA A 14 -14.88 -5.04 1.36
N GLU A 15 -14.32 -6.07 0.74
CA GLU A 15 -13.03 -6.64 1.12
C GLU A 15 -12.02 -6.38 0.00
N LEU A 16 -10.88 -5.83 0.35
CA LEU A 16 -9.80 -5.55 -0.58
C LEU A 16 -8.65 -6.50 -0.32
N VAL A 17 -8.17 -7.13 -1.35
CA VAL A 17 -7.00 -8.01 -1.29
C VAL A 17 -6.03 -7.64 -2.39
N ALA A 18 -4.77 -8.02 -2.23
CA ALA A 18 -3.77 -7.91 -3.27
C ALA A 18 -3.80 -9.18 -4.11
N ASP A 19 -3.97 -9.07 -5.42
CA ASP A 19 -3.99 -10.24 -6.31
C ASP A 19 -2.64 -10.95 -6.35
N ASP A 20 -1.55 -10.24 -6.08
CA ASP A 20 -0.21 -10.79 -5.96
C ASP A 20 0.18 -11.16 -4.52
N GLY A 21 -0.80 -11.17 -3.60
CA GLY A 21 -0.55 -11.46 -2.20
C GLY A 21 -0.10 -12.90 -1.96
N GLU A 22 0.81 -13.06 -1.01
CA GLU A 22 1.33 -14.35 -0.59
C GLU A 22 1.17 -14.55 0.90
N VAL A 23 1.37 -15.78 1.34
CA VAL A 23 1.27 -16.15 2.75
C VAL A 23 2.25 -15.30 3.56
N GLY A 24 1.73 -14.64 4.59
CA GLY A 24 2.55 -13.88 5.51
C GLY A 24 2.84 -12.43 5.13
N ASP A 25 2.30 -11.93 4.01
CA ASP A 25 2.53 -10.53 3.60
C ASP A 25 1.90 -9.51 4.55
N LEU A 26 0.82 -9.91 5.22
CA LEU A 26 0.12 -9.12 6.23
C LEU A 26 -0.46 -7.82 5.69
N LEU A 27 -1.05 -7.86 4.48
CA LEU A 27 -1.80 -6.71 3.95
C LEU A 27 -2.87 -6.29 4.97
N GLY A 28 -2.93 -5.00 5.26
CA GLY A 28 -3.90 -4.45 6.20
C GLY A 28 -3.37 -4.26 7.60
N VAL A 29 -2.09 -4.58 7.85
CA VAL A 29 -1.48 -4.32 9.16
C VAL A 29 -1.50 -2.83 9.49
N SER A 30 -1.43 -2.00 8.46
CA SER A 30 -1.64 -0.55 8.55
C SER A 30 -2.57 -0.13 7.42
N VAL A 31 -3.49 0.78 7.71
CA VAL A 31 -4.44 1.31 6.75
C VAL A 31 -4.69 2.78 7.04
N ALA A 32 -5.00 3.54 5.99
CA ALA A 32 -5.39 4.94 6.11
C ALA A 32 -6.30 5.31 4.92
N THR A 33 -7.11 6.34 5.11
CA THR A 33 -7.97 6.86 4.06
C THR A 33 -8.15 8.36 4.21
N ASP A 34 -8.30 9.06 3.09
CA ASP A 34 -8.70 10.46 3.04
C ASP A 34 -10.16 10.64 2.57
N GLY A 35 -10.90 9.52 2.45
CA GLY A 35 -12.26 9.49 1.95
C GLY A 35 -12.39 9.22 0.46
N THR A 36 -11.32 9.40 -0.31
CA THR A 36 -11.29 9.16 -1.77
C THR A 36 -10.49 7.91 -2.10
N ARG A 37 -9.38 7.72 -1.41
CA ARG A 37 -8.48 6.57 -1.58
C ARG A 37 -8.26 5.88 -0.26
N ILE A 38 -7.83 4.64 -0.36
CA ILE A 38 -7.41 3.83 0.78
C ILE A 38 -5.99 3.37 0.49
N ILE A 39 -5.11 3.49 1.47
CA ILE A 39 -3.78 2.91 1.41
C ILE A 39 -3.66 1.82 2.47
N ALA A 40 -3.09 0.69 2.09
CA ALA A 40 -2.88 -0.44 2.98
C ALA A 40 -1.45 -0.93 2.87
N GLY A 41 -0.80 -1.14 3.99
CA GLY A 41 0.57 -1.63 4.04
C GLY A 41 0.64 -3.14 4.14
N ALA A 42 1.65 -3.73 3.52
CA ALA A 42 2.01 -5.15 3.57
C ALA A 42 3.52 -5.24 3.84
N PHE A 43 3.91 -4.96 5.08
CA PHE A 43 5.33 -4.77 5.41
C PHE A 43 6.16 -6.05 5.37
N MET A 44 5.53 -7.20 5.29
CA MET A 44 6.21 -8.50 5.17
C MET A 44 6.26 -9.01 3.74
N ASP A 45 5.75 -8.24 2.77
CA ASP A 45 5.83 -8.60 1.36
C ASP A 45 7.30 -8.70 0.91
N ASP A 46 7.60 -9.69 0.10
CA ASP A 46 8.91 -9.89 -0.50
C ASP A 46 8.88 -9.35 -1.92
N THR A 47 9.33 -8.11 -2.12
CA THR A 47 9.34 -7.50 -3.46
C THR A 47 10.64 -7.81 -4.19
N THR A 48 11.75 -7.24 -3.74
CA THR A 48 13.10 -7.53 -4.26
C THR A 48 13.86 -8.41 -3.28
N TYR A 49 13.66 -8.19 -1.99
CA TYR A 49 14.31 -8.90 -0.91
C TYR A 49 13.27 -9.37 0.10
N GLY A 50 13.67 -10.27 1.01
CA GLY A 50 12.79 -10.75 2.07
C GLY A 50 12.32 -9.60 2.97
N ASN A 51 11.01 -9.49 3.16
CA ASN A 51 10.36 -8.53 4.04
C ASN A 51 10.78 -7.07 3.79
N ASP A 52 11.07 -6.71 2.55
CA ASP A 52 11.34 -5.32 2.20
C ASP A 52 10.06 -4.48 2.18
N GLY A 53 8.91 -5.12 1.97
CA GLY A 53 7.61 -4.52 2.16
C GLY A 53 7.03 -3.81 0.96
N SER A 54 5.72 -3.55 1.03
CA SER A 54 4.99 -2.81 0.01
C SER A 54 3.80 -2.08 0.63
N ALA A 55 3.16 -1.22 -0.16
CA ALA A 55 1.90 -0.60 0.17
C ALA A 55 1.03 -0.53 -1.08
N TYR A 56 -0.28 -0.62 -0.90
CA TYR A 56 -1.24 -0.65 -2.00
C TYR A 56 -2.20 0.51 -1.85
N ILE A 57 -2.44 1.22 -2.95
CA ILE A 57 -3.42 2.31 -3.00
C ILE A 57 -4.60 1.86 -3.83
N PHE A 58 -5.79 1.97 -3.25
CA PHE A 58 -7.06 1.65 -3.88
C PHE A 58 -7.90 2.91 -4.03
N ARG A 59 -8.67 2.99 -5.10
CA ARG A 59 -9.67 4.04 -5.31
C ARG A 59 -11.01 3.43 -5.69
N TYR A 60 -12.08 4.16 -5.49
CA TYR A 60 -13.39 3.73 -5.94
C TYR A 60 -13.61 4.17 -7.39
N ASP A 61 -13.90 3.20 -8.26
CA ASP A 61 -14.26 3.48 -9.65
C ASP A 61 -15.78 3.61 -9.76
N SER A 62 -16.25 4.86 -9.82
CA SER A 62 -17.68 5.15 -9.88
C SER A 62 -18.25 5.10 -11.29
N ARG A 63 -17.42 5.02 -12.32
CA ARG A 63 -17.84 5.14 -13.72
C ARG A 63 -18.16 3.80 -14.36
N ILE A 64 -17.18 2.91 -14.39
CA ILE A 64 -17.27 1.67 -15.17
C ILE A 64 -17.54 0.49 -14.26
N LYS A 65 -16.63 0.21 -13.33
CA LYS A 65 -16.70 -0.98 -12.48
C LYS A 65 -17.63 -0.80 -11.28
N LYS A 66 -17.81 0.44 -10.83
CA LYS A 66 -18.59 0.79 -9.63
C LYS A 66 -18.17 -0.04 -8.43
N GLN A 67 -16.84 -0.12 -8.24
CA GLN A 67 -16.22 -0.87 -7.15
C GLN A 67 -14.86 -0.27 -6.83
N TRP A 68 -14.27 -0.69 -5.74
CA TRP A 68 -12.89 -0.37 -5.41
C TRP A 68 -11.95 -1.09 -6.36
N VAL A 69 -10.94 -0.38 -6.85
CA VAL A 69 -9.92 -0.95 -7.74
C VAL A 69 -8.55 -0.58 -7.24
N LEU A 70 -7.56 -1.43 -7.53
CA LEU A 70 -6.17 -1.10 -7.25
C LEU A 70 -5.70 0.02 -8.17
N GLU A 71 -5.17 1.10 -7.60
CA GLU A 71 -4.61 2.19 -8.36
C GLU A 71 -3.09 2.04 -8.50
N SER A 72 -2.40 1.66 -7.43
CA SER A 72 -0.94 1.53 -7.46
C SER A 72 -0.42 0.63 -6.35
N LYS A 73 0.65 -0.11 -6.65
CA LYS A 73 1.48 -0.78 -5.63
C LYS A 73 2.75 0.04 -5.47
N LEU A 74 3.04 0.45 -4.25
CA LEU A 74 4.22 1.26 -3.92
C LEU A 74 5.28 0.38 -3.28
N VAL A 75 6.51 0.53 -3.74
CA VAL A 75 7.69 -0.10 -3.16
C VAL A 75 8.79 0.94 -3.03
N ALA A 76 9.77 0.68 -2.17
CA ALA A 76 10.90 1.58 -2.03
C ALA A 76 11.70 1.66 -3.34
N ALA A 77 12.19 2.85 -3.70
CA ALA A 77 13.03 3.03 -4.88
C ALA A 77 14.36 2.25 -4.75
N SER A 78 14.88 2.15 -3.54
CA SER A 78 16.08 1.37 -3.21
C SER A 78 15.72 0.38 -2.11
N PRO A 79 15.08 -0.75 -2.43
CA PRO A 79 14.62 -1.69 -1.42
C PRO A 79 15.79 -2.34 -0.69
N ARG A 80 15.58 -2.67 0.58
CA ARG A 80 16.58 -3.34 1.42
C ARG A 80 15.95 -4.52 2.14
N PRO A 81 16.72 -5.58 2.39
CA PRO A 81 16.20 -6.73 3.14
C PRO A 81 15.63 -6.29 4.49
N GLN A 82 14.44 -6.76 4.80
CA GLN A 82 13.75 -6.56 6.08
C GLN A 82 13.53 -5.09 6.46
N ALA A 83 13.46 -4.20 5.49
CA ALA A 83 13.21 -2.78 5.73
C ALA A 83 11.81 -2.52 6.28
N THR A 84 10.87 -3.41 6.02
CA THR A 84 9.48 -3.34 6.49
C THR A 84 8.73 -2.10 6.01
N PHE A 85 8.99 -1.68 4.76
CA PHE A 85 8.22 -0.63 4.09
C PHE A 85 6.73 -0.99 4.11
N GLY A 86 5.89 -0.06 4.53
CA GLY A 86 4.46 -0.32 4.68
C GLY A 86 4.03 -0.67 6.10
N ARG A 87 4.94 -0.65 7.08
CA ARG A 87 4.58 -0.87 8.47
C ARG A 87 3.59 0.17 8.97
N THR A 88 3.75 1.40 8.52
CA THR A 88 2.83 2.50 8.77
C THR A 88 2.56 3.25 7.47
N VAL A 89 1.35 3.76 7.32
CA VAL A 89 0.93 4.45 6.09
C VAL A 89 0.03 5.63 6.44
N ALA A 90 0.06 6.65 5.58
CA ALA A 90 -0.86 7.77 5.61
C ALA A 90 -1.11 8.25 4.18
N ILE A 91 -2.28 8.83 3.93
CA ILE A 91 -2.63 9.37 2.61
C ILE A 91 -3.48 10.62 2.78
N ASP A 92 -3.22 11.62 1.94
CA ASP A 92 -4.01 12.84 1.87
C ASP A 92 -3.92 13.38 0.43
N GLY A 93 -5.00 13.22 -0.33
CA GLY A 93 -5.05 13.65 -1.73
C GLY A 93 -4.00 12.95 -2.58
N ASP A 94 -3.09 13.72 -3.14
CA ASP A 94 -2.02 13.25 -4.01
C ASP A 94 -0.71 12.97 -3.26
N LEU A 95 -0.78 12.86 -1.94
CA LEU A 95 0.38 12.64 -1.09
C LEU A 95 0.20 11.34 -0.30
N ALA A 96 1.17 10.44 -0.38
CA ALA A 96 1.22 9.24 0.43
C ALA A 96 2.54 9.18 1.19
N VAL A 97 2.49 8.77 2.45
CA VAL A 97 3.65 8.69 3.33
C VAL A 97 3.72 7.28 3.91
N ILE A 98 4.85 6.63 3.75
CA ILE A 98 5.02 5.24 4.14
C ILE A 98 6.25 5.11 5.04
N GLY A 99 6.06 4.50 6.20
CA GLY A 99 7.15 4.23 7.13
C GLY A 99 7.82 2.88 6.88
N ALA A 100 9.14 2.86 6.98
CA ALA A 100 9.98 1.67 6.92
C ALA A 100 10.90 1.68 8.14
N PRO A 101 10.39 1.30 9.32
CA PRO A 101 11.10 1.52 10.59
C PRO A 101 12.40 0.73 10.74
N LEU A 102 12.56 -0.38 10.01
CA LEU A 102 13.77 -1.20 10.09
C LEU A 102 14.73 -0.98 8.91
N ASP A 103 14.47 0.03 8.08
CA ASP A 103 15.41 0.37 7.01
C ASP A 103 16.74 0.82 7.60
N GLY A 104 17.83 0.22 7.12
CA GLY A 104 19.17 0.45 7.61
C GLY A 104 20.01 1.38 6.74
N THR A 105 19.41 2.21 5.89
CA THR A 105 20.13 3.09 4.97
C THR A 105 21.11 4.01 5.70
N VAL A 106 20.68 4.62 6.80
CA VAL A 106 21.50 5.56 7.57
C VAL A 106 22.30 4.85 8.66
N GLY A 107 21.74 3.78 9.20
CA GLY A 107 22.35 2.98 10.25
C GLY A 107 21.42 1.84 10.64
N SER A 108 21.90 0.85 11.34
CA SER A 108 21.12 -0.34 11.69
C SER A 108 19.80 0.06 12.34
N ALA A 109 18.67 -0.31 11.70
CA ALA A 109 17.31 -0.03 12.16
C ALA A 109 17.07 1.46 12.49
N SER A 110 17.75 2.37 11.75
CA SER A 110 17.52 3.80 11.93
C SER A 110 16.18 4.25 11.36
N GLY A 111 15.65 3.50 10.40
CA GLY A 111 14.35 3.76 9.79
C GLY A 111 14.38 4.83 8.69
N LEU A 112 13.37 4.79 7.84
CA LEU A 112 13.10 5.81 6.82
C LEU A 112 11.62 6.09 6.73
N VAL A 113 11.31 7.28 6.25
CA VAL A 113 9.95 7.65 5.82
C VAL A 113 10.02 7.98 4.34
N HIS A 114 9.18 7.34 3.56
CA HIS A 114 9.08 7.54 2.12
C HIS A 114 7.88 8.41 1.80
N ILE A 115 8.06 9.38 0.90
CA ILE A 115 6.99 10.28 0.47
C ILE A 115 6.78 10.05 -1.02
N PHE A 116 5.54 9.79 -1.40
CA PHE A 116 5.12 9.64 -2.79
C PHE A 116 4.11 10.72 -3.13
N GLU A 117 4.31 11.38 -4.27
CA GLU A 117 3.37 12.34 -4.80
C GLU A 117 2.78 11.80 -6.11
N ARG A 118 1.48 11.92 -6.25
CA ARG A 118 0.80 11.55 -7.49
C ARG A 118 0.90 12.72 -8.44
N ASP A 119 1.41 12.49 -9.65
CA ASP A 119 1.63 13.53 -10.64
C ASP A 119 0.36 13.85 -11.44
N GLU A 120 0.50 14.79 -12.40
CA GLU A 120 -0.61 15.25 -13.24
C GLU A 120 -1.17 14.13 -14.14
N THR A 121 -0.38 13.10 -14.42
CA THR A 121 -0.82 11.96 -15.25
C THR A 121 -1.52 10.89 -14.42
N GLY A 122 -1.52 11.01 -13.10
CA GLY A 122 -2.11 10.03 -12.21
C GLY A 122 -1.14 8.97 -11.70
N GLU A 123 0.15 9.16 -11.91
CA GLU A 123 1.18 8.23 -11.45
C GLU A 123 1.68 8.61 -10.06
N TRP A 124 1.79 7.61 -9.23
CA TRP A 124 2.40 7.75 -7.89
C TRP A 124 3.91 7.60 -7.94
#